data_a605e9d94ee1207460b2888f00f4ca20
#
_entry.id   a605e9d94ee1207460b2888f00f4ca20
#
_cell.length_a   1.000
_cell.length_b   1.000
_cell.length_c   1.000
_cell.angle_alpha   90.00
_cell.angle_beta   90.00
_cell.angle_gamma   90.00
#
_symmetry.space_group_name_H-M   'P 1'
#
loop_
_entity.id
_entity.type
_entity.pdbx_description
1 polymer ?
#
loop_
_entity_poly.entity_id
_entity_poly.type
_entity_poly.pdbx_seq_one_letter_code
_entity_poly.pdbx_strand_id
1 'polypeptide(L)'
;MKPYVKNNSAIRMMFEEGNRLRAIYGPENVFDFSLGNPSVPAPDCVRQAIIDLVNEEEPTILHGYMSNAGFEDVRQTIAESLNRRFGTSFAAKNLIMTVGAASGLNVAFKTILNPGEEVIVFAPYFLEYGAYVRNYDGKLV
;
A
#
# COMPACT_ATOMS: atom_id res chain seq x y z
N MET A 1 -9.51 25.88 9.14
CA MET A 1 -9.11 24.48 9.18
C MET A 1 -9.93 23.72 8.14
N LYS A 2 -9.29 23.07 7.17
CA LYS A 2 -10.02 22.33 6.13
C LYS A 2 -10.86 21.21 6.76
N PRO A 3 -12.06 20.92 6.25
CA PRO A 3 -12.99 19.93 6.86
C PRO A 3 -12.40 18.53 7.01
N TYR A 4 -11.35 18.20 6.26
CA TYR A 4 -10.63 16.91 6.33
C TYR A 4 -9.91 16.63 7.67
N VAL A 5 -9.64 17.64 8.48
CA VAL A 5 -8.97 17.49 9.78
C VAL A 5 -9.96 17.15 10.90
N LYS A 6 -11.27 17.33 10.66
CA LYS A 6 -12.32 17.07 11.66
C LYS A 6 -12.86 15.63 11.67
N ASN A 7 -12.67 14.88 10.60
CA ASN A 7 -13.10 13.49 10.55
C ASN A 7 -11.91 12.58 10.88
N ASN A 8 -11.86 12.06 12.09
CA ASN A 8 -11.01 10.92 12.40
C ASN A 8 -11.32 9.81 11.38
N SER A 9 -10.28 9.19 10.83
CA SER A 9 -10.45 8.01 9.99
C SER A 9 -11.31 6.99 10.73
N ALA A 10 -12.36 6.48 10.09
CA ALA A 10 -13.21 5.44 10.66
C ALA A 10 -12.39 4.21 11.08
N ILE A 11 -11.32 3.91 10.35
CA ILE A 11 -10.35 2.85 10.66
C ILE A 11 -9.68 3.11 12.00
N ARG A 12 -9.23 4.34 12.25
CA ARG A 12 -8.60 4.69 13.53
C ARG A 12 -9.57 4.54 14.69
N MET A 13 -10.81 4.99 14.52
CA MET A 13 -11.86 4.84 15.55
C MET A 13 -12.14 3.37 15.85
N MET A 14 -12.23 2.51 14.82
CA MET A 14 -12.42 1.07 14.99
C MET A 14 -11.22 0.43 15.71
N PHE A 15 -10.01 0.81 15.35
CA PHE A 15 -8.78 0.32 16.01
C PHE A 15 -8.72 0.71 17.51
N GLU A 16 -9.03 1.97 17.83
CA GLU A 16 -9.08 2.46 19.22
C GLU A 16 -10.16 1.74 20.03
N GLU A 17 -11.33 1.50 19.43
CA GLU A 17 -12.41 0.72 20.05
C GLU A 17 -12.02 -0.74 20.23
N GLY A 18 -11.36 -1.37 19.26
CA GLY A 18 -10.83 -2.72 19.38
C GLY A 18 -9.87 -2.86 20.56
N ASN A 19 -8.95 -1.90 20.74
CA ASN A 19 -8.04 -1.88 21.87
C ASN A 19 -8.78 -1.70 23.20
N ARG A 20 -9.80 -0.85 23.25
CA ARG A 20 -10.66 -0.67 24.44
C ARG A 20 -11.38 -1.96 24.81
N LEU A 21 -11.95 -2.66 23.83
CA LEU A 21 -12.65 -3.92 24.07
C LEU A 21 -11.71 -5.03 24.54
N ARG A 22 -10.49 -5.11 23.98
CA ARG A 22 -9.46 -6.07 24.43
C ARG A 22 -9.08 -5.84 25.90
N ALA A 23 -9.00 -4.59 26.32
CA ALA A 23 -8.71 -4.27 27.73
C ALA A 23 -9.83 -4.69 28.70
N ILE A 24 -11.09 -4.76 28.23
CA ILE A 24 -12.25 -5.12 29.04
C ILE A 24 -12.49 -6.63 29.05
N TYR A 25 -12.42 -7.26 27.88
CA TYR A 25 -12.87 -8.64 27.68
C TYR A 25 -11.72 -9.65 27.51
N GLY A 26 -10.46 -9.19 27.46
CA GLY A 26 -9.31 -10.01 27.10
C GLY A 26 -9.09 -10.10 25.59
N PRO A 27 -7.83 -10.14 25.14
CA PRO A 27 -7.52 -10.16 23.70
C PRO A 27 -8.04 -11.41 22.99
N GLU A 28 -8.17 -12.53 23.68
CA GLU A 28 -8.68 -13.79 23.15
C GLU A 28 -10.18 -13.79 22.85
N ASN A 29 -10.91 -12.82 23.40
CA ASN A 29 -12.37 -12.67 23.24
C ASN A 29 -12.75 -11.54 22.26
N VAL A 30 -11.76 -10.88 21.63
CA VAL A 30 -12.01 -9.77 20.72
C VAL A 30 -11.44 -10.07 19.33
N PHE A 31 -12.33 -10.30 18.38
CA PHE A 31 -12.00 -10.55 16.97
C PHE A 31 -12.03 -9.24 16.19
N ASP A 32 -10.85 -8.65 16.01
CA ASP A 32 -10.70 -7.35 15.37
C ASP A 32 -10.42 -7.51 13.88
N PHE A 33 -11.36 -7.10 13.05
CA PHE A 33 -11.28 -7.07 11.59
C PHE A 33 -11.12 -5.65 11.01
N SER A 34 -10.74 -4.69 11.85
CA SER A 34 -10.63 -3.28 11.45
C SER A 34 -9.42 -3.00 10.55
N LEU A 35 -8.33 -3.75 10.73
CA LEU A 35 -7.09 -3.62 9.96
C LEU A 35 -6.69 -4.95 9.34
N GLY A 36 -6.24 -4.90 8.09
CA GLY A 36 -5.71 -6.04 7.37
C GLY A 36 -4.26 -6.37 7.74
N ASN A 37 -3.98 -6.59 9.03
CA ASN A 37 -2.66 -7.02 9.45
C ASN A 37 -2.37 -8.46 9.00
N PRO A 38 -1.17 -8.75 8.50
CA PRO A 38 -0.77 -10.13 8.19
C PRO A 38 -0.87 -11.01 9.44
N SER A 39 -1.54 -12.14 9.31
CA SER A 39 -1.62 -13.18 10.34
C SER A 39 -0.61 -14.33 10.12
N VAL A 40 0.05 -14.32 8.96
CA VAL A 40 1.08 -15.29 8.60
C VAL A 40 2.41 -14.56 8.49
N PRO A 41 3.49 -15.08 9.12
CA PRO A 41 4.80 -14.46 9.01
C PRO A 41 5.31 -14.48 7.58
N ALA A 42 6.12 -13.48 7.22
CA ALA A 42 6.84 -13.49 5.94
C ALA A 42 7.77 -14.71 5.88
N PRO A 43 8.02 -15.29 4.69
CA PRO A 43 9.01 -16.35 4.53
C PRO A 43 10.39 -15.94 5.06
N ASP A 44 11.15 -16.88 5.61
CA ASP A 44 12.48 -16.62 6.20
C ASP A 44 13.46 -15.98 5.20
N CYS A 45 13.32 -16.30 3.91
CA CYS A 45 14.14 -15.70 2.85
C CYS A 45 13.99 -14.17 2.77
N VAL A 46 12.85 -13.60 3.16
CA VAL A 46 12.65 -12.13 3.18
C VAL A 46 13.55 -11.49 4.24
N ARG A 47 13.58 -12.09 5.44
CA ARG A 47 14.46 -11.62 6.51
C ARG A 47 15.93 -11.73 6.11
N GLN A 48 16.33 -12.86 5.53
CA GLN A 48 17.71 -13.08 5.11
C GLN A 48 18.11 -12.07 4.02
N ALA A 49 17.29 -11.87 3.01
CA ALA A 49 17.56 -10.91 1.94
C ALA A 49 17.77 -9.47 2.46
N ILE A 50 17.01 -9.05 3.49
CA ILE A 50 17.20 -7.73 4.11
C ILE A 50 18.54 -7.66 4.85
N ILE A 51 18.92 -8.72 5.57
CA ILE A 51 20.19 -8.80 6.30
C ILE A 51 21.37 -8.76 5.32
N ASP A 52 21.29 -9.56 4.25
CA ASP A 52 22.32 -9.62 3.22
C ASP A 52 22.49 -8.27 2.54
N LEU A 53 21.40 -7.63 2.14
CA LEU A 53 21.41 -6.30 1.52
C LEU A 53 22.10 -5.25 2.39
N VAL A 54 21.78 -5.22 3.69
CA VAL A 54 22.40 -4.25 4.63
C VAL A 54 23.87 -4.53 4.87
N ASN A 55 24.30 -5.78 4.83
CA ASN A 55 25.68 -6.18 5.09
C ASN A 55 26.58 -6.09 3.85
N GLU A 56 26.04 -6.30 2.67
CA GLU A 56 26.82 -6.53 1.44
C GLU A 56 26.80 -5.32 0.50
N GLU A 57 25.73 -4.50 0.54
CA GLU A 57 25.60 -3.37 -0.37
C GLU A 57 26.42 -2.16 0.13
N GLU A 58 27.04 -1.45 -0.80
CA GLU A 58 27.74 -0.20 -0.50
C GLU A 58 26.79 0.83 0.13
N PRO A 59 27.15 1.44 1.28
CA PRO A 59 26.25 2.37 1.98
C PRO A 59 25.77 3.55 1.14
N THR A 60 26.59 4.01 0.20
CA THR A 60 26.23 5.10 -0.72
C THR A 60 25.20 4.70 -1.77
N ILE A 61 25.14 3.40 -2.12
CA ILE A 61 24.14 2.84 -3.00
C ILE A 61 22.86 2.54 -2.20
N LEU A 62 23.03 1.87 -1.04
CA LEU A 62 21.89 1.51 -0.16
C LEU A 62 21.07 2.71 0.28
N HIS A 63 21.73 3.85 0.56
CA HIS A 63 21.08 5.09 1.02
C HIS A 63 21.03 6.17 -0.07
N GLY A 64 21.43 5.85 -1.29
CA GLY A 64 21.48 6.78 -2.40
C GLY A 64 20.12 7.00 -3.07
N TYR A 65 20.09 7.99 -3.96
CA TYR A 65 18.96 8.18 -4.85
C TYR A 65 18.95 7.15 -5.97
N MET A 66 17.77 6.69 -6.33
CA MET A 66 17.53 5.85 -7.51
C MET A 66 16.78 6.64 -8.59
N SER A 67 16.56 6.05 -9.76
CA SER A 67 15.68 6.62 -10.79
C SER A 67 14.25 6.80 -10.26
N ASN A 68 13.50 7.75 -10.80
CA ASN A 68 12.12 8.04 -10.37
C ASN A 68 11.18 6.82 -10.44
N ALA A 69 11.46 5.90 -11.35
CA ALA A 69 10.68 4.67 -11.50
C ALA A 69 11.14 3.53 -10.56
N GLY A 70 12.24 3.70 -9.85
CA GLY A 70 12.90 2.64 -9.08
C GLY A 70 14.03 1.96 -9.85
N PHE A 71 14.76 1.05 -9.20
CA PHE A 71 15.83 0.28 -9.82
C PHE A 71 15.32 -0.55 -11.00
N GLU A 72 16.02 -0.53 -12.12
CA GLU A 72 15.57 -1.18 -13.36
C GLU A 72 15.62 -2.70 -13.27
N ASP A 73 16.65 -3.26 -12.68
CA ASP A 73 16.82 -4.69 -12.44
C ASP A 73 15.73 -5.26 -11.55
N VAL A 74 15.34 -4.54 -10.48
CA VAL A 74 14.23 -4.89 -9.60
C VAL A 74 12.91 -4.89 -10.39
N ARG A 75 12.65 -3.85 -11.16
CA ARG A 75 11.45 -3.75 -12.01
C ARG A 75 11.40 -4.85 -13.07
N GLN A 76 12.54 -5.19 -13.67
CA GLN A 76 12.64 -6.28 -14.64
C GLN A 76 12.34 -7.63 -13.98
N THR A 77 12.91 -7.91 -12.82
CA THR A 77 12.64 -9.14 -12.05
C THR A 77 11.15 -9.29 -11.72
N ILE A 78 10.50 -8.19 -11.31
CA ILE A 78 9.06 -8.18 -11.05
C ILE A 78 8.26 -8.44 -12.33
N ALA A 79 8.62 -7.78 -13.45
CA ALA A 79 7.97 -7.98 -14.74
C ALA A 79 8.03 -9.45 -15.18
N GLU A 80 9.20 -10.06 -15.09
CA GLU A 80 9.39 -11.48 -15.42
C GLU A 80 8.57 -12.41 -14.53
N SER A 81 8.50 -12.11 -13.23
CA SER A 81 7.65 -12.86 -12.29
C SER A 81 6.16 -12.76 -12.65
N LEU A 82 5.69 -11.56 -12.99
CA LEU A 82 4.31 -11.35 -13.45
C LEU A 82 4.03 -12.11 -14.76
N ASN A 83 4.96 -12.04 -15.71
CA ASN A 83 4.83 -12.74 -17.00
C ASN A 83 4.72 -14.26 -16.80
N ARG A 84 5.57 -14.83 -15.94
CA ARG A 84 5.52 -16.27 -15.65
C ARG A 84 4.22 -16.70 -14.95
N ARG A 85 3.72 -15.87 -14.02
CA ARG A 85 2.55 -16.24 -13.20
C ARG A 85 1.21 -15.99 -13.89
N PHE A 86 1.14 -14.98 -14.73
CA PHE A 86 -0.13 -14.50 -15.28
C PHE A 86 -0.18 -14.46 -16.81
N GLY A 87 0.88 -14.90 -17.51
CA GLY A 87 0.92 -14.91 -18.97
C GLY A 87 0.93 -13.51 -19.59
N THR A 88 1.43 -12.51 -18.87
CA THR A 88 1.56 -11.13 -19.37
C THR A 88 2.86 -10.93 -20.15
N SER A 89 3.05 -9.75 -20.73
CA SER A 89 4.26 -9.37 -21.50
C SER A 89 4.85 -8.05 -21.01
N PHE A 90 4.94 -7.85 -19.71
CA PHE A 90 5.53 -6.66 -19.11
C PHE A 90 7.06 -6.64 -19.22
N ALA A 91 7.62 -5.45 -19.27
CA ALA A 91 9.04 -5.16 -19.14
C ALA A 91 9.24 -4.11 -18.03
N ALA A 92 10.48 -3.86 -17.62
CA ALA A 92 10.81 -2.87 -16.59
C ALA A 92 10.16 -1.49 -16.82
N LYS A 93 10.07 -1.04 -18.07
CA LYS A 93 9.45 0.23 -18.47
C LYS A 93 7.95 0.35 -18.16
N ASN A 94 7.27 -0.77 -17.93
CA ASN A 94 5.84 -0.80 -17.61
C ASN A 94 5.57 -0.73 -16.11
N LEU A 95 6.61 -0.68 -15.28
CA LEU A 95 6.52 -0.70 -13.83
C LEU A 95 7.11 0.57 -13.21
N ILE A 96 6.47 1.02 -12.16
CA ILE A 96 6.94 2.10 -11.30
C ILE A 96 6.86 1.60 -9.85
N MET A 97 7.95 1.74 -9.12
CA MET A 97 8.00 1.38 -7.69
C MET A 97 7.39 2.51 -6.86
N THR A 98 6.57 2.15 -5.89
CA THR A 98 5.95 3.11 -4.96
C THR A 98 6.06 2.62 -3.51
N VAL A 99 5.94 3.55 -2.57
CA VAL A 99 5.94 3.22 -1.14
C VAL A 99 4.55 2.71 -0.75
N GLY A 100 4.29 1.44 -1.05
CA GLY A 100 3.02 0.77 -0.79
C GLY A 100 1.90 1.13 -1.78
N ALA A 101 0.79 0.38 -1.70
CA ALA A 101 -0.36 0.51 -2.59
C ALA A 101 -1.05 1.89 -2.46
N ALA A 102 -1.09 2.47 -1.27
CA ALA A 102 -1.68 3.79 -1.05
C ALA A 102 -0.97 4.87 -1.87
N SER A 103 0.36 4.86 -1.89
CA SER A 103 1.15 5.77 -2.73
C SER A 103 0.90 5.51 -4.21
N GLY A 104 0.89 4.25 -4.63
CA GLY A 104 0.62 3.86 -6.03
C GLY A 104 -0.74 4.36 -6.50
N LEU A 105 -1.80 4.18 -5.71
CA LEU A 105 -3.14 4.66 -6.04
C LEU A 105 -3.22 6.18 -6.12
N ASN A 106 -2.58 6.89 -5.18
CA ASN A 106 -2.55 8.36 -5.23
C ASN A 106 -1.81 8.87 -6.47
N VAL A 107 -0.70 8.25 -6.86
CA VAL A 107 0.00 8.60 -8.11
C VAL A 107 -0.88 8.32 -9.33
N ALA A 108 -1.53 7.15 -9.38
CA ALA A 108 -2.43 6.79 -10.47
C ALA A 108 -3.58 7.79 -10.60
N PHE A 109 -4.31 8.07 -9.52
CA PHE A 109 -5.43 9.02 -9.55
C PHE A 109 -4.98 10.43 -9.92
N LYS A 110 -3.82 10.88 -9.41
CA LYS A 110 -3.26 12.18 -9.80
C LYS A 110 -2.97 12.28 -11.31
N THR A 111 -2.61 11.16 -11.91
CA THR A 111 -2.20 11.11 -13.32
C THR A 111 -3.40 11.03 -14.26
N ILE A 112 -4.45 10.29 -13.90
CA ILE A 112 -5.53 9.92 -14.82
C ILE A 112 -6.88 10.55 -14.49
N LEU A 113 -7.10 11.04 -13.25
CA LEU A 113 -8.41 11.50 -12.80
C LEU A 113 -8.54 13.02 -12.96
N ASN A 114 -9.57 13.47 -13.66
CA ASN A 114 -9.96 14.87 -13.67
C ASN A 114 -10.99 15.19 -12.58
N PRO A 115 -11.07 16.43 -12.12
CA PRO A 115 -12.07 16.85 -11.14
C PRO A 115 -13.51 16.49 -11.57
N GLY A 116 -14.22 15.83 -10.67
CA GLY A 116 -15.61 15.41 -10.89
C GLY A 116 -15.80 14.06 -11.55
N GLU A 117 -14.72 13.42 -12.06
CA GLU A 117 -14.80 12.07 -12.61
C GLU A 117 -15.04 11.00 -11.52
N GLU A 118 -15.56 9.87 -11.93
CA GLU A 118 -16.01 8.81 -11.05
C GLU A 118 -15.03 7.63 -11.03
N VAL A 119 -14.83 7.11 -9.82
CA VAL A 119 -14.05 5.88 -9.58
C VAL A 119 -14.99 4.85 -8.98
N ILE A 120 -15.17 3.74 -9.69
CA ILE A 120 -16.01 2.62 -9.25
C ILE A 120 -15.20 1.70 -8.34
N VAL A 121 -15.78 1.34 -7.19
CA VAL A 121 -15.24 0.30 -6.30
C VAL A 121 -16.32 -0.73 -5.96
N PHE A 122 -15.90 -1.97 -5.80
CA PHE A 122 -16.82 -3.07 -5.45
C PHE A 122 -16.81 -3.29 -3.93
N ALA A 123 -17.97 -3.24 -3.31
CA ALA A 123 -18.11 -3.56 -1.89
C ALA A 123 -18.01 -5.08 -1.66
N PRO A 124 -17.37 -5.53 -0.55
CA PRO A 124 -16.69 -4.72 0.47
C PRO A 124 -15.35 -4.19 -0.01
N TYR A 125 -14.98 -2.95 0.34
CA TYR A 125 -13.75 -2.31 -0.07
C TYR A 125 -13.06 -1.60 1.10
N PHE A 126 -11.79 -1.26 0.91
CA PHE A 126 -10.99 -0.53 1.89
C PHE A 126 -11.45 0.93 1.97
N LEU A 127 -11.86 1.38 3.14
CA LEU A 127 -12.51 2.68 3.33
C LEU A 127 -11.67 3.89 2.90
N GLU A 128 -10.35 3.78 2.91
CA GLU A 128 -9.44 4.84 2.52
C GLU A 128 -9.50 5.17 1.01
N TYR A 129 -10.03 4.28 0.17
CA TYR A 129 -10.20 4.57 -1.27
C TYR A 129 -11.01 5.84 -1.50
N GLY A 130 -12.04 6.07 -0.67
CA GLY A 130 -12.82 7.30 -0.73
C GLY A 130 -12.00 8.56 -0.43
N ALA A 131 -11.01 8.48 0.46
CA ALA A 131 -10.11 9.57 0.75
C ALA A 131 -9.14 9.81 -0.43
N TYR A 132 -8.57 8.75 -1.00
CA TYR A 132 -7.66 8.85 -2.14
C TYR A 132 -8.33 9.49 -3.36
N VAL A 133 -9.55 9.09 -3.68
CA VAL A 133 -10.32 9.65 -4.80
C VAL A 133 -10.64 11.13 -4.55
N ARG A 134 -11.11 11.47 -3.35
CA ARG A 134 -11.43 12.88 -3.00
C ARG A 134 -10.21 13.81 -2.98
N ASN A 135 -9.00 13.29 -2.73
CA ASN A 135 -7.77 14.09 -2.79
C ASN A 135 -7.55 14.74 -4.16
N TYR A 136 -8.15 14.18 -5.19
CA TYR A 136 -8.05 14.65 -6.58
C TYR A 136 -9.40 15.10 -7.15
N ASP A 137 -10.31 15.53 -6.27
CA ASP A 137 -11.63 16.03 -6.60
C ASP A 137 -12.51 15.03 -7.39
N GLY A 138 -12.20 13.74 -7.31
CA GLY A 138 -13.00 12.66 -7.89
C GLY A 138 -14.17 12.26 -6.99
N LYS A 139 -15.07 11.43 -7.54
CA LYS A 139 -16.22 10.85 -6.85
C LYS A 139 -16.07 9.35 -6.76
N LEU A 140 -16.25 8.78 -5.56
CA LEU A 140 -16.32 7.34 -5.38
C LEU A 140 -17.75 6.86 -5.64
N VAL A 141 -17.91 5.82 -6.43
CA VAL A 141 -19.20 5.18 -6.77
C VAL A 141 -19.13 3.67 -6.53
#